data_7805589b25bc293522a6954b28a1e18f
#
_entry.id   7805589b25bc293522a6954b28a1e18f
#
_cell.length_a   1.000
_cell.length_b   1.000
_cell.length_c   1.000
_cell.angle_alpha   90.00
_cell.angle_beta   90.00
_cell.angle_gamma   90.00
#
_symmetry.space_group_name_H-M   'P 1'
#
loop_
_entity.id
_entity.type
_entity.pdbx_description
1 polymer ?
#
loop_
_entity_poly.entity_id
_entity_poly.type
_entity_poly.pdbx_seq_one_letter_code
_entity_poly.pdbx_strand_id
1 'polypeptide(L)'
;MSLHGTLRWGGIVRSARDRRLSTATSPEPASSQPLSRRLEEGTGMARRQAEQSTFLEALFHGSWNGGVYGQFVRARHYVNHLRQLHVLYEAFESVLPEVKDAGVARMLRLPELRRASALLADLEWFCGDTRTHPFACAETRLHAERIHEVAREAPHLLIAHAYARCVQDLYSSPQRAQLIAQAFELDGGRGTAFYNAVAAGELHAFQSRLSARLDEVALGEHDAQEIVQEARLAFRIQGLICDELARDTPGLNG
;
A
#
# COMPACT_ATOMS: atom_id res chain seq x y z
N MET A 1 11.34 -15.05 -31.87
CA MET A 1 10.07 -15.72 -31.51
C MET A 1 9.74 -15.33 -30.08
N SER A 2 8.90 -14.30 -29.96
CA SER A 2 8.55 -13.70 -28.66
C SER A 2 7.36 -14.45 -28.09
N LEU A 3 7.55 -15.02 -26.91
CA LEU A 3 6.43 -15.53 -26.08
C LEU A 3 6.08 -14.45 -25.06
N HIS A 4 5.18 -13.55 -25.42
CA HIS A 4 4.48 -12.68 -24.48
C HIS A 4 3.39 -13.52 -23.82
N GLY A 5 3.70 -14.07 -22.67
CA GLY A 5 2.72 -14.68 -21.77
C GLY A 5 1.94 -13.56 -21.08
N THR A 6 0.83 -13.13 -21.68
CA THR A 6 -0.18 -12.32 -20.99
C THR A 6 -0.82 -13.17 -19.91
N LEU A 7 -0.42 -12.99 -18.66
CA LEU A 7 -1.16 -13.46 -17.51
C LEU A 7 -2.51 -12.70 -17.48
N ARG A 8 -3.51 -13.30 -18.11
CA ARG A 8 -4.91 -12.88 -17.93
C ARG A 8 -5.30 -13.23 -16.50
N TRP A 9 -5.56 -12.24 -15.70
CA TRP A 9 -6.31 -12.35 -14.43
C TRP A 9 -7.77 -12.69 -14.75
N GLY A 10 -7.96 -13.83 -15.40
CA GLY A 10 -9.27 -14.35 -15.78
C GLY A 10 -9.83 -15.22 -14.69
N GLY A 11 -10.79 -14.70 -13.95
CA GLY A 11 -11.72 -15.58 -13.30
C GLY A 11 -12.09 -15.34 -11.85
N ILE A 12 -12.40 -14.12 -11.42
CA ILE A 12 -13.36 -13.88 -10.33
C ILE A 12 -13.88 -12.42 -10.44
N VAL A 13 -14.38 -12.04 -11.57
CA VAL A 13 -15.22 -10.84 -11.67
C VAL A 13 -16.52 -11.25 -12.31
N ARG A 14 -17.50 -11.60 -11.48
CA ARG A 14 -18.89 -11.58 -11.93
C ARG A 14 -19.28 -10.13 -12.11
N SER A 15 -19.54 -9.75 -13.36
CA SER A 15 -19.99 -8.43 -13.76
C SER A 15 -21.12 -7.92 -12.86
N ALA A 16 -21.00 -6.68 -12.37
CA ALA A 16 -22.05 -5.98 -11.63
C ALA A 16 -23.38 -5.82 -12.41
N ARG A 17 -23.43 -6.23 -13.68
CA ARG A 17 -24.64 -6.18 -14.52
C ARG A 17 -25.70 -7.22 -14.16
N ASP A 18 -25.32 -8.34 -13.52
CA ASP A 18 -26.30 -9.40 -13.18
C ASP A 18 -27.10 -9.13 -11.89
N ARG A 19 -26.79 -8.04 -11.17
CA ARG A 19 -27.45 -7.70 -9.89
C ARG A 19 -28.78 -6.95 -10.01
N ARG A 20 -29.31 -6.65 -11.19
CA ARG A 20 -30.52 -5.82 -11.32
C ARG A 20 -31.86 -6.55 -11.30
N LEU A 21 -31.87 -7.85 -11.07
CA LEU A 21 -33.10 -8.64 -10.99
C LEU A 21 -33.10 -9.55 -9.76
N SER A 22 -32.87 -9.00 -8.57
CA SER A 22 -33.20 -9.72 -7.34
C SER A 22 -34.10 -8.86 -6.47
N THR A 23 -35.28 -9.37 -6.28
CA THR A 23 -36.35 -8.95 -5.38
C THR A 23 -35.85 -8.64 -3.97
N ALA A 24 -36.51 -7.69 -3.29
CA ALA A 24 -36.35 -7.25 -1.92
C ALA A 24 -35.69 -8.30 -1.01
N THR A 25 -34.39 -8.19 -0.87
CA THR A 25 -33.61 -9.02 0.08
C THR A 25 -33.76 -8.38 1.44
N SER A 26 -34.19 -9.16 2.42
CA SER A 26 -34.10 -8.78 3.85
C SER A 26 -32.70 -8.30 4.16
N PRO A 27 -32.51 -7.31 5.04
CA PRO A 27 -31.17 -6.82 5.37
C PRO A 27 -30.33 -8.02 5.85
N GLU A 28 -29.22 -8.23 5.16
CA GLU A 28 -28.25 -9.27 5.52
C GLU A 28 -27.79 -9.01 6.97
N PRO A 29 -27.71 -10.04 7.83
CA PRO A 29 -27.29 -9.83 9.21
C PRO A 29 -25.93 -9.17 9.22
N ALA A 30 -25.78 -8.10 10.01
CA ALA A 30 -24.52 -7.42 10.23
C ALA A 30 -23.46 -8.45 10.65
N SER A 31 -22.25 -8.33 10.13
CA SER A 31 -21.13 -9.22 10.47
C SER A 31 -20.95 -9.30 12.00
N SER A 32 -20.88 -10.51 12.53
CA SER A 32 -20.74 -10.76 13.98
C SER A 32 -19.35 -10.37 14.52
N GLN A 33 -18.35 -10.19 13.63
CA GLN A 33 -16.97 -9.89 13.99
C GLN A 33 -16.54 -8.54 13.42
N PRO A 34 -15.89 -7.66 14.22
CA PRO A 34 -15.39 -6.36 13.75
C PRO A 34 -14.50 -6.47 12.52
N LEU A 35 -14.62 -5.52 11.58
CA LEU A 35 -13.86 -5.53 10.33
C LEU A 35 -12.35 -5.46 10.58
N SER A 36 -11.91 -4.67 11.56
CA SER A 36 -10.51 -4.57 11.97
C SER A 36 -9.91 -5.93 12.30
N ARG A 37 -10.62 -6.72 13.09
CA ARG A 37 -10.20 -8.07 13.49
C ARG A 37 -10.20 -9.04 12.32
N ARG A 38 -11.22 -8.99 11.47
CA ARG A 38 -11.29 -9.82 10.24
C ARG A 38 -10.13 -9.54 9.30
N LEU A 39 -9.77 -8.28 9.13
CA LEU A 39 -8.61 -7.87 8.34
C LEU A 39 -7.32 -8.39 8.96
N GLU A 40 -7.10 -8.20 10.26
CA GLU A 40 -5.91 -8.65 10.94
C GLU A 40 -5.72 -10.17 10.82
N GLU A 41 -6.73 -10.97 11.17
CA GLU A 41 -6.69 -12.43 11.10
C GLU A 41 -6.62 -12.92 9.64
N GLY A 42 -7.41 -12.31 8.77
CA GLY A 42 -7.55 -12.74 7.38
C GLY A 42 -6.35 -12.42 6.49
N THR A 43 -5.56 -11.39 6.82
CA THR A 43 -4.42 -10.97 5.98
C THR A 43 -3.06 -11.38 6.53
N GLY A 44 -2.97 -11.91 7.75
CA GLY A 44 -1.73 -12.12 8.47
C GLY A 44 -0.63 -12.89 7.71
N MET A 45 -1.00 -13.89 6.90
CA MET A 45 -0.03 -14.62 6.07
C MET A 45 0.48 -13.77 4.91
N ALA A 46 -0.41 -13.15 4.13
CA ALA A 46 -0.05 -12.33 2.98
C ALA A 46 0.77 -11.10 3.39
N ARG A 47 0.43 -10.50 4.54
CA ARG A 47 1.20 -9.42 5.16
C ARG A 47 2.62 -9.85 5.47
N ARG A 48 2.82 -10.96 6.21
CA ARG A 48 4.16 -11.44 6.55
C ARG A 48 5.00 -11.73 5.31
N GLN A 49 4.41 -12.35 4.27
CA GLN A 49 5.12 -12.59 3.02
C GLN A 49 5.59 -11.30 2.35
N ALA A 50 4.75 -10.25 2.33
CA ALA A 50 5.13 -8.97 1.76
C ALA A 50 6.22 -8.25 2.60
N GLU A 51 6.14 -8.31 3.93
CA GLU A 51 7.11 -7.71 4.86
C GLU A 51 8.48 -8.40 4.81
N GLN A 52 8.52 -9.71 4.58
CA GLN A 52 9.73 -10.54 4.51
C GLN A 52 10.32 -10.61 3.08
N SER A 53 9.97 -9.66 2.21
CA SER A 53 10.58 -9.62 0.88
C SER A 53 12.07 -9.32 0.97
N THR A 54 12.87 -10.01 0.15
CA THR A 54 14.34 -9.82 0.10
C THR A 54 14.71 -8.35 -0.14
N PHE A 55 13.90 -7.63 -0.92
CA PHE A 55 14.12 -6.22 -1.20
C PHE A 55 13.98 -5.34 0.06
N LEU A 56 12.89 -5.49 0.82
CA LEU A 56 12.67 -4.70 2.04
C LEU A 56 13.65 -5.07 3.15
N GLU A 57 13.96 -6.34 3.28
CA GLU A 57 15.01 -6.84 4.18
C GLU A 57 16.35 -6.17 3.88
N ALA A 58 16.77 -6.17 2.62
CA ALA A 58 18.01 -5.54 2.21
C ALA A 58 17.97 -4.01 2.39
N LEU A 59 16.84 -3.38 2.09
CA LEU A 59 16.68 -1.93 2.18
C LEU A 59 16.72 -1.41 3.63
N PHE A 60 16.04 -2.09 4.56
CA PHE A 60 15.87 -1.60 5.92
C PHE A 60 16.75 -2.31 6.95
N HIS A 61 17.14 -3.58 6.75
CA HIS A 61 17.93 -4.35 7.70
C HIS A 61 19.40 -4.52 7.32
N GLY A 62 19.82 -3.99 6.17
CA GLY A 62 21.22 -3.72 5.90
C GLY A 62 22.11 -4.94 5.62
N SER A 63 21.56 -6.06 5.16
CA SER A 63 22.34 -7.24 4.76
C SER A 63 23.13 -7.06 3.45
N TRP A 64 23.31 -5.82 2.97
CA TRP A 64 24.14 -5.52 1.82
C TRP A 64 25.59 -5.45 2.25
N ASN A 65 26.34 -6.48 1.93
CA ASN A 65 27.81 -6.55 2.05
C ASN A 65 28.43 -5.45 1.17
N GLY A 66 28.40 -4.19 1.61
CA GLY A 66 28.84 -3.11 0.78
C GLY A 66 29.80 -2.16 1.47
N GLY A 67 31.00 -2.07 0.95
CA GLY A 67 31.87 -0.92 1.15
C GLY A 67 31.27 0.36 0.53
N VAL A 68 32.10 1.33 0.20
CA VAL A 68 31.72 2.68 -0.32
C VAL A 68 30.66 2.62 -1.46
N TYR A 69 30.66 1.59 -2.26
CA TYR A 69 29.61 1.38 -3.30
C TYR A 69 28.22 1.04 -2.73
N GLY A 70 28.13 0.52 -1.52
CA GLY A 70 26.85 0.13 -0.92
C GLY A 70 25.92 1.30 -0.63
N GLN A 71 26.43 2.49 -0.34
CA GLN A 71 25.59 3.67 -0.08
C GLN A 71 24.91 4.20 -1.36
N PHE A 72 25.61 4.25 -2.48
CA PHE A 72 25.02 4.67 -3.78
C PHE A 72 23.95 3.69 -4.25
N VAL A 73 24.22 2.41 -4.10
CA VAL A 73 23.25 1.35 -4.42
C VAL A 73 22.02 1.49 -3.54
N ARG A 74 22.18 1.73 -2.24
CA ARG A 74 21.07 1.95 -1.31
C ARG A 74 20.22 3.17 -1.65
N ALA A 75 20.82 4.32 -1.94
CA ALA A 75 20.08 5.54 -2.30
C ALA A 75 19.22 5.29 -3.54
N ARG A 76 19.76 4.69 -4.60
CA ARG A 76 19.01 4.32 -5.79
C ARG A 76 17.82 3.41 -5.50
N HIS A 77 18.00 2.40 -4.63
CA HIS A 77 16.94 1.46 -4.29
C HIS A 77 15.88 2.10 -3.42
N TYR A 78 16.28 2.94 -2.47
CA TYR A 78 15.34 3.73 -1.68
C TYR A 78 14.52 4.66 -2.56
N VAL A 79 15.15 5.39 -3.47
CA VAL A 79 14.47 6.23 -4.46
C VAL A 79 13.49 5.43 -5.31
N ASN A 80 13.90 4.27 -5.82
CA ASN A 80 13.02 3.40 -6.60
C ASN A 80 11.82 2.92 -5.77
N HIS A 81 12.03 2.60 -4.50
CA HIS A 81 10.94 2.25 -3.58
C HIS A 81 9.97 3.43 -3.38
N LEU A 82 10.49 4.64 -3.10
CA LEU A 82 9.66 5.83 -2.96
C LEU A 82 8.85 6.14 -4.23
N ARG A 83 9.41 5.91 -5.42
CA ARG A 83 8.70 6.08 -6.69
C ARG A 83 7.50 5.16 -6.81
N GLN A 84 7.63 3.88 -6.41
CA GLN A 84 6.50 2.95 -6.42
C GLN A 84 5.41 3.42 -5.46
N LEU A 85 5.81 3.78 -4.25
CA LEU A 85 4.86 4.31 -3.26
C LEU A 85 4.16 5.58 -3.76
N HIS A 86 4.89 6.50 -4.38
CA HIS A 86 4.32 7.74 -4.91
C HIS A 86 3.20 7.47 -5.91
N VAL A 87 3.43 6.58 -6.88
CA VAL A 87 2.42 6.19 -7.88
C VAL A 87 1.17 5.59 -7.20
N LEU A 88 1.35 4.75 -6.19
CA LEU A 88 0.23 4.13 -5.48
C LEU A 88 -0.57 5.15 -4.64
N TYR A 89 0.13 6.06 -3.94
CA TYR A 89 -0.53 7.10 -3.15
C TYR A 89 -1.21 8.15 -4.02
N GLU A 90 -0.63 8.53 -5.16
CA GLU A 90 -1.30 9.39 -6.14
C GLU A 90 -2.59 8.74 -6.67
N ALA A 91 -2.52 7.49 -7.09
CA ALA A 91 -3.70 6.76 -7.56
C ALA A 91 -4.78 6.69 -6.48
N PHE A 92 -4.39 6.37 -5.24
CA PHE A 92 -5.31 6.28 -4.12
C PHE A 92 -5.93 7.65 -3.77
N GLU A 93 -5.12 8.70 -3.63
CA GLU A 93 -5.57 10.04 -3.27
C GLU A 93 -6.47 10.67 -4.34
N SER A 94 -6.20 10.37 -5.62
CA SER A 94 -6.99 10.91 -6.75
C SER A 94 -8.44 10.43 -6.75
N VAL A 95 -8.71 9.23 -6.27
CA VAL A 95 -10.06 8.64 -6.27
C VAL A 95 -10.88 8.96 -5.01
N LEU A 96 -10.26 9.44 -3.94
CA LEU A 96 -10.96 9.73 -2.67
C LEU A 96 -12.11 10.73 -2.78
N PRO A 97 -12.03 11.81 -3.60
CA PRO A 97 -13.12 12.77 -3.77
C PRO A 97 -14.39 12.16 -4.38
N GLU A 98 -14.26 11.06 -5.12
CA GLU A 98 -15.36 10.41 -5.84
C GLU A 98 -16.15 9.43 -4.97
N VAL A 99 -15.66 9.08 -3.78
CA VAL A 99 -16.30 8.14 -2.86
C VAL A 99 -17.56 8.77 -2.25
N LYS A 100 -18.72 8.25 -2.65
CA LYS A 100 -20.05 8.79 -2.26
C LYS A 100 -20.58 8.20 -0.96
N ASP A 101 -20.24 6.95 -0.65
CA ASP A 101 -20.65 6.33 0.60
C ASP A 101 -20.03 7.05 1.80
N ALA A 102 -20.87 7.54 2.72
CA ALA A 102 -20.42 8.38 3.83
C ALA A 102 -19.57 7.62 4.86
N GLY A 103 -19.87 6.33 5.09
CA GLY A 103 -19.11 5.47 6.00
C GLY A 103 -17.71 5.17 5.45
N VAL A 104 -17.67 4.72 4.19
CA VAL A 104 -16.42 4.47 3.46
C VAL A 104 -15.59 5.75 3.36
N ALA A 105 -16.19 6.87 2.93
CA ALA A 105 -15.51 8.15 2.81
C ALA A 105 -14.93 8.63 4.15
N ARG A 106 -15.65 8.43 5.27
CA ARG A 106 -15.16 8.79 6.60
C ARG A 106 -13.97 7.94 7.02
N MET A 107 -14.00 6.64 6.76
CA MET A 107 -12.86 5.74 7.01
C MET A 107 -11.64 6.18 6.20
N LEU A 108 -11.79 6.51 4.92
CA LEU A 108 -10.70 6.89 4.02
C LEU A 108 -10.14 8.31 4.25
N ARG A 109 -10.82 9.15 5.05
CA ARG A 109 -10.37 10.53 5.39
C ARG A 109 -9.37 10.57 6.55
N LEU A 110 -8.56 9.56 6.72
CA LEU A 110 -7.44 9.59 7.68
C LEU A 110 -6.33 10.49 7.10
N PRO A 111 -5.89 11.53 7.85
CA PRO A 111 -4.82 12.42 7.37
C PRO A 111 -3.53 11.68 7.04
N GLU A 112 -3.26 10.61 7.78
CA GLU A 112 -2.08 9.76 7.64
C GLU A 112 -2.04 9.02 6.30
N LEU A 113 -3.17 8.88 5.61
CA LEU A 113 -3.25 8.28 4.26
C LEU A 113 -2.93 9.27 3.12
N ARG A 114 -2.75 10.57 3.42
CA ARG A 114 -2.39 11.56 2.42
C ARG A 114 -0.89 11.79 2.42
N ARG A 115 -0.19 10.99 1.61
CA ARG A 115 1.27 10.88 1.64
C ARG A 115 1.95 11.21 0.31
N ALA A 116 1.19 11.41 -0.77
CA ALA A 116 1.76 11.68 -2.10
C ALA A 116 2.70 12.91 -2.09
N SER A 117 2.28 14.00 -1.43
CA SER A 117 3.12 15.21 -1.31
C SER A 117 4.40 14.99 -0.50
N ALA A 118 4.35 14.20 0.57
CA ALA A 118 5.53 13.87 1.36
C ALA A 118 6.51 12.98 0.59
N LEU A 119 5.99 12.02 -0.19
CA LEU A 119 6.79 11.20 -1.10
C LEU A 119 7.47 12.04 -2.17
N LEU A 120 6.75 13.01 -2.74
CA LEU A 120 7.32 13.94 -3.72
C LEU A 120 8.46 14.75 -3.11
N ALA A 121 8.28 15.29 -1.91
CA ALA A 121 9.31 16.04 -1.20
C ALA A 121 10.58 15.21 -0.94
N ASP A 122 10.42 13.94 -0.55
CA ASP A 122 11.55 13.03 -0.36
C ASP A 122 12.24 12.70 -1.69
N LEU A 123 11.48 12.48 -2.75
CA LEU A 123 12.02 12.24 -4.09
C LEU A 123 12.80 13.47 -4.62
N GLU A 124 12.27 14.67 -4.43
CA GLU A 124 12.95 15.92 -4.78
C GLU A 124 14.26 16.09 -4.02
N TRP A 125 14.28 15.70 -2.75
CA TRP A 125 15.49 15.74 -1.93
C TRP A 125 16.60 14.85 -2.49
N PHE A 126 16.28 13.61 -2.90
CA PHE A 126 17.27 12.65 -3.40
C PHE A 126 17.65 12.85 -4.88
N CYS A 127 16.76 13.35 -5.71
CA CYS A 127 16.89 13.36 -7.17
C CYS A 127 16.91 14.75 -7.79
N GLY A 128 16.59 15.81 -7.05
CA GLY A 128 16.31 17.11 -7.63
C GLY A 128 14.95 17.11 -8.38
N ASP A 129 14.93 17.58 -9.63
CA ASP A 129 13.68 17.62 -10.41
C ASP A 129 13.18 16.21 -10.74
N THR A 130 12.05 15.82 -10.12
CA THR A 130 11.46 14.48 -10.25
C THR A 130 10.53 14.33 -11.45
N ARG A 131 10.20 15.43 -12.15
CA ARG A 131 9.25 15.44 -13.27
C ARG A 131 9.72 14.66 -14.49
N THR A 132 10.98 14.31 -14.55
CA THR A 132 11.59 13.71 -15.75
C THR A 132 11.55 12.19 -15.81
N HIS A 133 11.26 11.46 -14.71
CA HIS A 133 11.32 10.00 -14.72
C HIS A 133 10.34 9.34 -13.73
N PRO A 134 9.05 9.24 -14.06
CA PRO A 134 8.15 8.33 -13.32
C PRO A 134 8.50 6.89 -13.71
N PHE A 135 9.45 6.28 -12.99
CA PHE A 135 9.70 4.85 -13.11
C PHE A 135 8.70 4.12 -12.20
N ALA A 136 7.69 3.52 -12.81
CA ALA A 136 6.82 2.57 -12.13
C ALA A 136 7.05 1.17 -12.68
N CYS A 137 7.24 0.22 -11.79
CA CYS A 137 7.25 -1.21 -12.09
C CYS A 137 5.92 -1.64 -12.74
N ALA A 138 5.92 -2.74 -13.49
CA ALA A 138 4.70 -3.25 -14.11
C ALA A 138 3.63 -3.56 -13.05
N GLU A 139 4.03 -4.20 -11.96
CA GLU A 139 3.12 -4.55 -10.86
C GLU A 139 2.59 -3.29 -10.13
N THR A 140 3.37 -2.22 -10.05
CA THR A 140 2.91 -0.94 -9.49
C THR A 140 1.83 -0.32 -10.35
N ARG A 141 2.00 -0.31 -11.68
CA ARG A 141 0.97 0.20 -12.60
C ARG A 141 -0.32 -0.60 -12.51
N LEU A 142 -0.23 -1.93 -12.49
CA LEU A 142 -1.39 -2.81 -12.32
C LEU A 142 -2.10 -2.55 -10.99
N HIS A 143 -1.37 -2.30 -9.91
CA HIS A 143 -1.97 -1.97 -8.62
C HIS A 143 -2.69 -0.60 -8.66
N ALA A 144 -2.08 0.40 -9.29
CA ALA A 144 -2.70 1.72 -9.47
C ALA A 144 -3.98 1.61 -10.32
N GLU A 145 -3.95 0.83 -11.41
CA GLU A 145 -5.13 0.54 -12.23
C GLU A 145 -6.23 -0.16 -11.41
N ARG A 146 -5.86 -1.12 -10.55
CA ARG A 146 -6.81 -1.78 -9.65
C ARG A 146 -7.46 -0.81 -8.67
N ILE A 147 -6.72 0.13 -8.10
CA ILE A 147 -7.28 1.18 -7.23
C ILE A 147 -8.35 2.00 -7.99
N HIS A 148 -8.08 2.42 -9.21
CA HIS A 148 -9.05 3.12 -10.04
C HIS A 148 -10.26 2.27 -10.43
N GLU A 149 -10.05 0.98 -10.69
CA GLU A 149 -11.13 0.04 -10.99
C GLU A 149 -12.09 -0.11 -9.79
N VAL A 150 -11.56 -0.42 -8.61
CA VAL A 150 -12.40 -0.59 -7.41
C VAL A 150 -13.10 0.69 -7.00
N ALA A 151 -12.48 1.87 -7.22
CA ALA A 151 -13.11 3.15 -6.96
C ALA A 151 -14.39 3.35 -7.78
N ARG A 152 -14.41 2.87 -9.02
CA ARG A 152 -15.58 2.98 -9.91
C ARG A 152 -16.63 1.91 -9.67
N GLU A 153 -16.20 0.67 -9.41
CA GLU A 153 -17.07 -0.51 -9.44
C GLU A 153 -17.53 -0.95 -8.05
N ALA A 154 -16.66 -0.87 -7.05
CA ALA A 154 -16.89 -1.33 -5.70
C ALA A 154 -16.12 -0.48 -4.67
N PRO A 155 -16.51 0.80 -4.45
CA PRO A 155 -15.73 1.77 -3.66
C PRO A 155 -15.40 1.32 -2.23
N HIS A 156 -16.20 0.42 -1.64
CA HIS A 156 -15.91 -0.15 -0.32
C HIS A 156 -14.60 -0.93 -0.29
N LEU A 157 -14.13 -1.46 -1.42
CA LEU A 157 -12.85 -2.18 -1.52
C LEU A 157 -11.64 -1.25 -1.39
N LEU A 158 -11.80 0.07 -1.52
CA LEU A 158 -10.74 1.03 -1.22
C LEU A 158 -10.29 0.95 0.25
N ILE A 159 -11.15 0.49 1.16
CA ILE A 159 -10.82 0.21 2.56
C ILE A 159 -9.67 -0.80 2.65
N ALA A 160 -9.68 -1.82 1.80
CA ALA A 160 -8.63 -2.84 1.75
C ALA A 160 -7.26 -2.25 1.38
N HIS A 161 -7.23 -1.37 0.36
CA HIS A 161 -6.00 -0.68 -0.04
C HIS A 161 -5.51 0.29 1.02
N ALA A 162 -6.43 1.06 1.65
CA ALA A 162 -6.10 1.93 2.78
C ALA A 162 -5.50 1.15 3.95
N TYR A 163 -6.13 0.04 4.33
CA TYR A 163 -5.63 -0.83 5.39
C TYR A 163 -4.24 -1.38 5.08
N ALA A 164 -4.03 -1.91 3.87
CA ALA A 164 -2.73 -2.43 3.46
C ALA A 164 -1.64 -1.35 3.53
N ARG A 165 -1.93 -0.11 3.07
CA ARG A 165 -0.98 1.02 3.15
C ARG A 165 -0.71 1.43 4.60
N CYS A 166 -1.74 1.52 5.46
CA CYS A 166 -1.55 1.82 6.87
C CYS A 166 -0.63 0.80 7.55
N VAL A 167 -0.89 -0.48 7.34
CA VAL A 167 -0.13 -1.55 7.98
C VAL A 167 1.31 -1.62 7.48
N GLN A 168 1.51 -1.61 6.16
CA GLN A 168 2.84 -1.76 5.57
C GLN A 168 3.73 -0.54 5.74
N ASP A 169 3.15 0.65 5.59
CA ASP A 169 3.94 1.86 5.46
C ASP A 169 4.00 2.64 6.79
N LEU A 170 2.89 2.68 7.53
CA LEU A 170 2.77 3.55 8.69
C LEU A 170 3.08 2.86 10.02
N TYR A 171 2.79 1.55 10.16
CA TYR A 171 3.07 0.84 11.43
C TYR A 171 4.57 0.74 11.73
N SER A 172 5.41 0.71 10.71
CA SER A 172 6.87 0.69 10.85
C SER A 172 7.52 2.05 10.57
N SER A 173 6.72 3.10 10.33
CA SER A 173 7.23 4.39 9.84
C SER A 173 8.26 5.05 10.76
N PRO A 174 8.09 5.12 12.09
CA PRO A 174 9.10 5.76 12.94
C PRO A 174 10.46 5.05 12.90
N GLN A 175 10.42 3.71 12.90
CA GLN A 175 11.65 2.90 12.82
C GLN A 175 12.33 3.05 11.46
N ARG A 176 11.55 3.03 10.37
CA ARG A 176 12.08 3.22 9.02
C ARG A 176 12.66 4.62 8.82
N ALA A 177 11.99 5.67 9.32
CA ALA A 177 12.51 7.02 9.30
C ALA A 177 13.90 7.12 9.96
N GLN A 178 14.05 6.51 11.14
CA GLN A 178 15.33 6.47 11.85
C GLN A 178 16.41 5.71 11.06
N LEU A 179 16.09 4.54 10.53
CA LEU A 179 17.02 3.73 9.75
C LEU A 179 17.51 4.47 8.50
N ILE A 180 16.59 5.13 7.77
CA ILE A 180 16.93 5.91 6.57
C ILE A 180 17.74 7.15 6.95
N ALA A 181 17.36 7.88 8.00
CA ALA A 181 18.12 9.02 8.46
C ALA A 181 19.57 8.66 8.83
N GLN A 182 19.76 7.54 9.53
CA GLN A 182 21.09 7.03 9.87
C GLN A 182 21.87 6.58 8.64
N ALA A 183 21.23 5.85 7.71
CA ALA A 183 21.89 5.29 6.53
C ALA A 183 22.39 6.36 5.55
N PHE A 184 21.72 7.50 5.49
CA PHE A 184 22.05 8.59 4.57
C PHE A 184 22.52 9.87 5.27
N GLU A 185 22.79 9.81 6.59
CA GLU A 185 23.24 10.94 7.40
C GLU A 185 22.33 12.18 7.25
N LEU A 186 20.99 11.94 7.30
CA LEU A 186 20.00 12.99 7.08
C LEU A 186 19.66 13.73 8.37
N ASP A 187 19.54 15.05 8.24
CA ASP A 187 19.13 15.94 9.31
C ASP A 187 17.76 16.59 9.03
N GLY A 188 17.04 16.94 10.10
CA GLY A 188 15.84 17.77 10.02
C GLY A 188 14.63 17.13 9.32
N GLY A 189 14.61 15.79 9.19
CA GLY A 189 13.48 15.05 8.60
C GLY A 189 13.36 15.14 7.08
N ARG A 190 14.31 15.80 6.40
CA ARG A 190 14.39 15.85 4.93
C ARG A 190 14.79 14.49 4.38
N GLY A 191 14.13 14.05 3.31
CA GLY A 191 14.34 12.71 2.73
C GLY A 191 13.65 11.58 3.51
N THR A 192 12.94 11.89 4.60
CA THR A 192 12.14 10.94 5.39
C THR A 192 10.73 11.46 5.71
N ALA A 193 10.26 12.49 5.01
CA ALA A 193 8.95 13.10 5.24
C ALA A 193 7.81 12.08 5.13
N PHE A 194 7.93 11.12 4.22
CA PHE A 194 6.97 10.04 4.09
C PHE A 194 6.84 9.21 5.37
N TYR A 195 7.96 8.78 5.94
CA TYR A 195 7.97 7.95 7.15
C TYR A 195 7.79 8.74 8.45
N ASN A 196 7.76 10.06 8.40
CA ASN A 196 7.44 10.93 9.55
C ASN A 196 5.93 11.21 9.69
N ALA A 197 5.08 10.37 9.08
CA ALA A 197 3.61 10.52 9.14
C ALA A 197 3.02 10.33 10.54
N VAL A 198 3.59 9.41 11.29
CA VAL A 198 3.15 9.04 12.64
C VAL A 198 4.36 9.09 13.56
N ALA A 199 4.31 9.90 14.60
CA ALA A 199 5.37 9.93 15.62
C ALA A 199 5.42 8.61 16.40
N ALA A 200 6.59 8.19 16.84
CA ALA A 200 6.77 6.92 17.55
C ALA A 200 5.85 6.80 18.78
N GLY A 201 5.68 7.89 19.53
CA GLY A 201 4.78 7.93 20.69
C GLY A 201 3.28 7.92 20.36
N GLU A 202 2.92 8.16 19.10
CA GLU A 202 1.53 8.21 18.63
C GLU A 202 1.08 6.95 17.89
N LEU A 203 2.00 6.02 17.62
CA LEU A 203 1.71 4.83 16.83
C LEU A 203 0.55 4.00 17.37
N HIS A 204 0.53 3.74 18.68
CA HIS A 204 -0.56 2.98 19.30
C HIS A 204 -1.90 3.72 19.19
N ALA A 205 -1.92 5.03 19.41
CA ALA A 205 -3.13 5.85 19.24
C ALA A 205 -3.61 5.83 17.79
N PHE A 206 -2.71 5.90 16.82
CA PHE A 206 -3.04 5.76 15.39
C PHE A 206 -3.65 4.38 15.08
N GLN A 207 -3.04 3.29 15.55
CA GLN A 207 -3.57 1.93 15.36
C GLN A 207 -4.97 1.79 15.93
N SER A 208 -5.21 2.31 17.15
CA SER A 208 -6.52 2.28 17.80
C SER A 208 -7.56 3.10 17.02
N ARG A 209 -7.19 4.29 16.50
CA ARG A 209 -8.08 5.09 15.65
C ARG A 209 -8.41 4.37 14.34
N LEU A 210 -7.44 3.74 13.71
CA LEU A 210 -7.66 2.97 12.48
C LEU A 210 -8.65 1.82 12.72
N SER A 211 -8.44 1.03 13.78
CA SER A 211 -9.36 -0.06 14.14
C SER A 211 -10.77 0.45 14.39
N ALA A 212 -10.93 1.50 15.19
CA ALA A 212 -12.23 2.10 15.46
C ALA A 212 -12.92 2.59 14.16
N ARG A 213 -12.19 3.24 13.26
CA ARG A 213 -12.72 3.70 11.97
C ARG A 213 -13.16 2.56 11.06
N LEU A 214 -12.41 1.46 11.03
CA LEU A 214 -12.78 0.26 10.29
C LEU A 214 -14.09 -0.34 10.82
N ASP A 215 -14.22 -0.42 12.15
CA ASP A 215 -15.36 -1.04 12.80
C ASP A 215 -16.64 -0.17 12.78
N GLU A 216 -16.50 1.12 12.53
CA GLU A 216 -17.63 2.05 12.32
C GLU A 216 -18.27 1.95 10.93
N VAL A 217 -17.64 1.27 9.97
CA VAL A 217 -18.22 1.14 8.63
C VAL A 217 -19.32 0.09 8.64
N ALA A 218 -20.54 0.52 8.31
CA ALA A 218 -21.69 -0.39 8.22
C ALA A 218 -21.58 -1.23 6.94
N LEU A 219 -21.28 -2.52 7.07
CA LEU A 219 -21.05 -3.46 5.97
C LEU A 219 -21.89 -4.72 6.18
N GLY A 220 -22.38 -5.29 5.07
CA GLY A 220 -22.88 -6.65 5.03
C GLY A 220 -21.75 -7.68 5.17
N GLU A 221 -22.11 -8.92 5.48
CA GLU A 221 -21.16 -10.02 5.63
C GLU A 221 -20.36 -10.24 4.34
N HIS A 222 -21.04 -10.15 3.19
CA HIS A 222 -20.43 -10.31 1.87
C HIS A 222 -19.38 -9.24 1.60
N ASP A 223 -19.71 -7.95 1.79
CA ASP A 223 -18.79 -6.84 1.55
C ASP A 223 -17.58 -6.90 2.48
N ALA A 224 -17.77 -7.28 3.74
CA ALA A 224 -16.68 -7.47 4.68
C ALA A 224 -15.72 -8.59 4.24
N GLN A 225 -16.25 -9.69 3.69
CA GLN A 225 -15.43 -10.77 3.12
C GLN A 225 -14.68 -10.31 1.87
N GLU A 226 -15.33 -9.57 0.97
CA GLU A 226 -14.69 -9.00 -0.22
C GLU A 226 -13.51 -8.07 0.15
N ILE A 227 -13.69 -7.20 1.16
CA ILE A 227 -12.62 -6.32 1.67
C ILE A 227 -11.42 -7.13 2.16
N VAL A 228 -11.63 -8.22 2.90
CA VAL A 228 -10.53 -9.08 3.37
C VAL A 228 -9.81 -9.75 2.21
N GLN A 229 -10.53 -10.21 1.19
CA GLN A 229 -9.93 -10.81 0.00
C GLN A 229 -9.12 -9.79 -0.81
N GLU A 230 -9.66 -8.59 -0.99
CA GLU A 230 -8.97 -7.49 -1.67
C GLU A 230 -7.72 -7.05 -0.89
N ALA A 231 -7.77 -7.01 0.44
CA ALA A 231 -6.61 -6.70 1.26
C ALA A 231 -5.50 -7.76 1.12
N ARG A 232 -5.86 -9.04 1.04
CA ARG A 232 -4.89 -10.10 0.71
C ARG A 232 -4.26 -9.92 -0.66
N LEU A 233 -5.04 -9.47 -1.64
CA LEU A 233 -4.56 -9.16 -2.98
C LEU A 233 -3.58 -7.98 -2.92
N ALA A 234 -3.93 -6.88 -2.23
CA ALA A 234 -3.08 -5.71 -2.08
C ALA A 234 -1.71 -6.06 -1.45
N PHE A 235 -1.69 -6.90 -0.40
CA PHE A 235 -0.43 -7.38 0.19
C PHE A 235 0.38 -8.25 -0.78
N ARG A 236 -0.26 -9.13 -1.54
CA ARG A 236 0.44 -9.97 -2.54
C ARG A 236 1.05 -9.14 -3.66
N ILE A 237 0.32 -8.15 -4.18
CA ILE A 237 0.84 -7.25 -5.21
C ILE A 237 2.04 -6.48 -4.67
N GLN A 238 2.01 -6.04 -3.41
CA GLN A 238 3.18 -5.40 -2.78
C GLN A 238 4.40 -6.33 -2.76
N GLY A 239 4.23 -7.61 -2.47
CA GLY A 239 5.30 -8.61 -2.58
C GLY A 239 5.86 -8.68 -4.00
N LEU A 240 4.99 -8.73 -5.02
CA LEU A 240 5.41 -8.76 -6.43
C LEU A 240 6.16 -7.48 -6.84
N ILE A 241 5.75 -6.31 -6.37
CA ILE A 241 6.49 -5.05 -6.57
C ILE A 241 7.89 -5.16 -5.97
N CYS A 242 8.02 -5.69 -4.76
CA CYS A 242 9.31 -5.90 -4.11
C CYS A 242 10.18 -6.91 -4.87
N ASP A 243 9.60 -7.99 -5.39
CA ASP A 243 10.30 -8.98 -6.22
C ASP A 243 10.78 -8.38 -7.54
N GLU A 244 9.99 -7.49 -8.16
CA GLU A 244 10.41 -6.77 -9.37
C GLU A 244 11.58 -5.83 -9.06
N LEU A 245 11.49 -5.06 -7.97
CA LEU A 245 12.58 -4.20 -7.51
C LEU A 245 13.84 -4.96 -7.15
N ALA A 246 13.72 -6.16 -6.56
CA ALA A 246 14.85 -7.01 -6.24
C ALA A 246 15.57 -7.51 -7.50
N ARG A 247 14.83 -7.86 -8.55
CA ARG A 247 15.41 -8.31 -9.84
C ARG A 247 16.23 -7.23 -10.52
N ASP A 248 15.79 -5.98 -10.40
CA ASP A 248 16.48 -4.82 -10.97
C ASP A 248 17.68 -4.36 -10.10
N THR A 249 17.96 -5.08 -9.01
CA THR A 249 19.00 -4.77 -8.06
C THR A 249 20.17 -5.74 -8.22
N PRO A 250 21.32 -5.32 -8.79
CA PRO A 250 22.50 -6.17 -8.87
C PRO A 250 22.96 -6.62 -7.49
N GLY A 251 23.17 -7.92 -7.32
CA GLY A 251 23.69 -8.52 -6.07
C GLY A 251 22.64 -8.96 -5.05
N LEU A 252 21.34 -8.81 -5.32
CA LEU A 252 20.27 -9.42 -4.50
C LEU A 252 19.86 -10.83 -4.98
N ASN A 253 20.25 -11.21 -6.19
CA ASN A 253 19.93 -12.50 -6.82
C ASN A 253 21.15 -13.43 -6.87
N GLY A 254 21.94 -13.46 -5.79
CA GLY A 254 23.09 -14.38 -5.64
C GLY A 254 22.76 -15.60 -4.83
#